data_5d1095a7c6a96a7832a7b53b936d9067
#
_entry.id   5d1095a7c6a96a7832a7b53b936d9067
#
_cell.length_a   1.000
_cell.length_b   1.000
_cell.length_c   1.000
_cell.angle_alpha   90.00
_cell.angle_beta   90.00
_cell.angle_gamma   90.00
#
_symmetry.space_group_name_H-M   'P 1'
#
loop_
_entity.id
_entity.type
_entity.pdbx_description
1 polymer ?
#
loop_
_entity_poly.entity_id
_entity_poly.type
_entity_poly.pdbx_seq_one_letter_code
_entity_poly.pdbx_strand_id
1 'polypeptide(L)'
;MTLFNDVSSRVSFPDQELDILQIWRDKEIFRRSVEERSETRPFVFYEGPPTANGNPGIHHVLARAFKDLIPRYRTMRGYRVSRKGGWDTHGLPVELEVEKQLGLSQKKEIESFGVEEFNRRCRDSVFTYVQEWEKLTERIAYWVDMTEPYVTYEANYVESCWWIFK
;
A
#
# COMPACT_ATOMS: atom_id res chain seq x y z
N MET A 1 3.61 -20.02 42.99
CA MET A 1 3.10 -19.25 41.81
C MET A 1 4.30 -18.87 40.97
N THR A 2 4.43 -19.42 39.76
CA THR A 2 5.46 -18.98 38.82
C THR A 2 5.07 -17.60 38.30
N LEU A 3 5.98 -16.63 38.43
CA LEU A 3 5.78 -15.24 37.98
C LEU A 3 5.75 -15.12 36.43
N PHE A 4 6.21 -16.14 35.74
CA PHE A 4 6.31 -16.17 34.29
C PHE A 4 5.76 -17.50 33.75
N ASN A 5 5.21 -17.45 32.54
CA ASN A 5 4.82 -18.67 31.83
C ASN A 5 6.08 -19.35 31.26
N ASP A 6 6.02 -20.69 31.17
CA ASP A 6 7.07 -21.44 30.50
C ASP A 6 7.15 -21.06 29.02
N VAL A 7 8.36 -20.83 28.54
CA VAL A 7 8.63 -20.50 27.14
C VAL A 7 9.18 -21.73 26.44
N SER A 8 8.52 -22.15 25.35
CA SER A 8 9.00 -23.26 24.53
C SER A 8 10.33 -22.91 23.86
N SER A 9 11.28 -23.85 23.88
CA SER A 9 12.53 -23.72 23.09
C SER A 9 12.33 -23.97 21.60
N ARG A 10 11.13 -24.45 21.19
CA ARG A 10 10.74 -24.67 19.79
C ARG A 10 9.69 -23.66 19.42
N VAL A 11 10.11 -22.59 18.74
CA VAL A 11 9.24 -21.50 18.28
C VAL A 11 9.09 -21.58 16.77
N SER A 12 7.86 -21.59 16.28
CA SER A 12 7.54 -21.33 14.87
C SER A 12 7.32 -19.82 14.73
N PHE A 13 8.28 -19.10 14.15
CA PHE A 13 8.12 -17.66 13.91
C PHE A 13 6.91 -17.31 13.02
N PRO A 14 6.61 -18.07 11.94
CA PRO A 14 5.43 -17.78 11.13
C PRO A 14 4.12 -17.86 11.91
N ASP A 15 3.98 -18.85 12.81
CA ASP A 15 2.77 -19.00 13.63
C ASP A 15 2.67 -17.89 14.68
N GLN A 16 3.78 -17.56 15.34
CA GLN A 16 3.84 -16.45 16.28
C GLN A 16 3.47 -15.10 15.62
N GLU A 17 3.95 -14.87 14.40
CA GLU A 17 3.59 -13.67 13.63
C GLU A 17 2.09 -13.59 13.36
N LEU A 18 1.46 -14.70 13.00
CA LEU A 18 0.01 -14.76 12.78
C LEU A 18 -0.78 -14.48 14.07
N ASP A 19 -0.35 -15.03 15.21
CA ASP A 19 -0.94 -14.75 16.52
C ASP A 19 -0.85 -13.26 16.87
N ILE A 20 0.30 -12.64 16.64
CA ILE A 20 0.48 -11.20 16.86
C ILE A 20 -0.40 -10.35 15.94
N LEU A 21 -0.49 -10.70 14.66
CA LEU A 21 -1.38 -10.02 13.70
C LEU A 21 -2.84 -10.13 14.14
N GLN A 22 -3.25 -11.30 14.68
CA GLN A 22 -4.60 -11.48 15.22
C GLN A 22 -4.85 -10.56 16.42
N ILE A 23 -3.91 -10.50 17.37
CA ILE A 23 -3.99 -9.58 18.52
C ILE A 23 -4.10 -8.13 18.07
N TRP A 24 -3.36 -7.75 17.05
CA TRP A 24 -3.40 -6.38 16.53
C TRP A 24 -4.74 -6.03 15.88
N ARG A 25 -5.35 -6.98 15.16
CA ARG A 25 -6.70 -6.82 14.60
C ARG A 25 -7.74 -6.68 15.71
N ASP A 26 -7.78 -7.64 16.64
CA ASP A 26 -8.79 -7.69 17.71
C ASP A 26 -8.76 -6.45 18.61
N LYS A 27 -7.57 -5.89 18.81
CA LYS A 27 -7.37 -4.69 19.64
C LYS A 27 -7.28 -3.39 18.85
N GLU A 28 -7.44 -3.44 17.52
CA GLU A 28 -7.35 -2.29 16.61
C GLU A 28 -6.07 -1.46 16.83
N ILE A 29 -4.93 -2.12 17.04
CA ILE A 29 -3.70 -1.47 17.52
C ILE A 29 -3.23 -0.37 16.57
N PHE A 30 -3.33 -0.57 15.25
CA PHE A 30 -2.95 0.47 14.29
C PHE A 30 -3.86 1.71 14.43
N ARG A 31 -5.17 1.55 14.40
CA ARG A 31 -6.13 2.66 14.55
C ARG A 31 -5.89 3.42 15.85
N ARG A 32 -5.82 2.71 16.96
CA ARG A 32 -5.53 3.29 18.29
C ARG A 32 -4.18 4.00 18.32
N SER A 33 -3.17 3.48 17.60
CA SER A 33 -1.86 4.14 17.52
C SER A 33 -1.90 5.51 16.87
N VAL A 34 -2.93 5.82 16.11
CA VAL A 34 -3.18 7.14 15.51
C VAL A 34 -4.11 7.97 16.40
N GLU A 35 -5.28 7.41 16.78
CA GLU A 35 -6.36 8.15 17.44
C GLU A 35 -6.04 8.55 18.89
N GLU A 36 -5.29 7.71 19.62
CA GLU A 36 -4.92 7.98 21.02
C GLU A 36 -3.78 9.03 21.17
N ARG A 37 -3.29 9.58 20.07
CA ARG A 37 -2.24 10.62 20.07
C ARG A 37 -2.79 12.00 19.77
N SER A 38 -2.16 12.99 20.41
CA SER A 38 -2.58 14.40 20.31
C SER A 38 -2.51 14.92 18.87
N GLU A 39 -3.55 15.59 18.45
CA GLU A 39 -3.62 16.31 17.17
C GLU A 39 -2.64 17.47 17.07
N THR A 40 -2.16 17.96 18.20
CA THR A 40 -1.18 19.07 18.24
C THR A 40 0.25 18.65 17.88
N ARG A 41 0.49 17.35 17.72
CA ARG A 41 1.80 16.80 17.34
C ARG A 41 1.69 15.88 16.09
N PRO A 42 1.25 16.41 14.96
CA PRO A 42 1.11 15.61 13.75
C PRO A 42 2.47 15.28 13.13
N PHE A 43 2.54 14.11 12.51
CA PHE A 43 3.57 13.72 11.56
C PHE A 43 2.89 13.07 10.37
N VAL A 44 2.81 13.79 9.26
CA VAL A 44 2.11 13.35 8.07
C VAL A 44 3.02 12.45 7.24
N PHE A 45 2.46 11.32 6.81
CA PHE A 45 3.12 10.37 5.93
C PHE A 45 2.14 9.95 4.83
N TYR A 46 2.56 10.07 3.59
CA TYR A 46 1.88 9.52 2.43
C TYR A 46 2.70 8.37 1.86
N GLU A 47 2.04 7.26 1.57
CA GLU A 47 2.67 6.14 0.88
C GLU A 47 3.09 6.57 -0.53
N GLY A 48 4.31 6.17 -0.97
CA GLY A 48 4.66 6.15 -2.37
C GLY A 48 3.95 4.94 -3.00
N PRO A 49 2.88 5.15 -3.79
CA PRO A 49 1.91 4.11 -4.07
C PRO A 49 2.50 3.05 -5.01
N PRO A 50 2.21 1.77 -4.77
CA PRO A 50 2.54 0.73 -5.75
C PRO A 50 1.55 0.75 -6.92
N THR A 51 1.98 0.22 -8.05
CA THR A 51 1.09 -0.13 -9.16
C THR A 51 0.57 -1.55 -8.94
N ALA A 52 -0.75 -1.72 -8.83
CA ALA A 52 -1.38 -3.01 -8.56
C ALA A 52 -1.69 -3.83 -9.84
N ASN A 53 -0.90 -3.65 -10.88
CA ASN A 53 -0.97 -4.37 -12.15
C ASN A 53 -0.04 -5.58 -12.24
N GLY A 54 0.66 -5.92 -11.14
CA GLY A 54 1.54 -7.08 -11.03
C GLY A 54 1.64 -7.57 -9.59
N ASN A 55 2.10 -8.81 -9.42
CA ASN A 55 2.30 -9.40 -8.10
C ASN A 55 3.38 -8.66 -7.30
N PRO A 56 3.17 -8.45 -5.98
CA PRO A 56 4.20 -7.88 -5.13
C PRO A 56 5.41 -8.80 -5.01
N GLY A 57 6.62 -8.23 -5.07
CA GLY A 57 7.88 -8.94 -4.92
C GLY A 57 8.64 -8.56 -3.65
N ILE A 58 9.74 -9.28 -3.37
CA ILE A 58 10.55 -9.08 -2.16
C ILE A 58 11.14 -7.66 -2.04
N HIS A 59 11.43 -7.00 -3.16
CA HIS A 59 11.90 -5.62 -3.17
C HIS A 59 10.86 -4.63 -2.64
N HIS A 60 9.58 -4.92 -2.83
CA HIS A 60 8.49 -4.13 -2.25
C HIS A 60 8.42 -4.31 -0.73
N VAL A 61 8.68 -5.53 -0.21
CA VAL A 61 8.77 -5.78 1.24
C VAL A 61 9.90 -4.97 1.85
N LEU A 62 11.08 -4.97 1.23
CA LEU A 62 12.22 -4.20 1.69
C LEU A 62 11.93 -2.69 1.73
N ALA A 63 11.37 -2.14 0.64
CA ALA A 63 11.02 -0.74 0.58
C ALA A 63 9.99 -0.35 1.66
N ARG A 64 8.99 -1.20 1.91
CA ARG A 64 7.97 -0.99 2.95
C ARG A 64 8.55 -1.07 4.36
N ALA A 65 9.48 -2.00 4.62
CA ALA A 65 10.15 -2.10 5.90
C ALA A 65 10.91 -0.81 6.24
N PHE A 66 11.64 -0.24 5.28
CA PHE A 66 12.32 1.05 5.48
C PHE A 66 11.33 2.20 5.69
N LYS A 67 10.27 2.26 4.92
CA LYS A 67 9.25 3.31 5.07
C LYS A 67 8.55 3.23 6.44
N ASP A 68 8.17 2.03 6.88
CA ASP A 68 7.43 1.82 8.12
C ASP A 68 8.26 2.15 9.38
N LEU A 69 9.57 2.00 9.30
CA LEU A 69 10.47 2.31 10.42
C LEU A 69 10.27 3.74 10.96
N ILE A 70 10.21 4.72 10.07
CA ILE A 70 10.10 6.14 10.46
C ILE A 70 8.74 6.47 11.09
N PRO A 71 7.58 6.11 10.49
CA PRO A 71 6.28 6.28 11.11
C PRO A 71 6.14 5.56 12.46
N ARG A 72 6.64 4.33 12.60
CA ARG A 72 6.62 3.61 13.89
C ARG A 72 7.46 4.32 14.94
N TYR A 73 8.68 4.74 14.60
CA TYR A 73 9.53 5.51 15.50
C TYR A 73 8.84 6.81 15.94
N ARG A 74 8.25 7.56 15.01
CA ARG A 74 7.51 8.79 15.34
C ARG A 74 6.31 8.52 16.25
N THR A 75 5.57 7.44 15.97
CA THR A 75 4.46 6.99 16.82
C THR A 75 4.93 6.68 18.25
N MET A 76 6.05 5.96 18.42
CA MET A 76 6.64 5.69 19.73
C MET A 76 7.12 6.95 20.45
N ARG A 77 7.50 7.98 19.69
CA ARG A 77 7.88 9.31 20.23
C ARG A 77 6.66 10.20 20.54
N GLY A 78 5.43 9.66 20.46
CA GLY A 78 4.20 10.36 20.82
C GLY A 78 3.63 11.27 19.73
N TYR A 79 4.06 11.12 18.47
CA TYR A 79 3.44 11.84 17.37
C TYR A 79 2.19 11.13 16.87
N ARG A 80 1.19 11.90 16.45
CA ARG A 80 0.05 11.39 15.68
C ARG A 80 0.51 11.23 14.23
N VAL A 81 0.63 9.98 13.78
CA VAL A 81 1.15 9.65 12.46
C VAL A 81 0.02 9.15 11.58
N SER A 82 -0.57 10.05 10.82
CA SER A 82 -1.48 9.68 9.73
C SER A 82 -0.69 9.10 8.58
N ARG A 83 -1.10 7.92 8.10
CA ARG A 83 -0.39 7.14 7.10
C ARG A 83 -1.30 6.86 5.93
N LYS A 84 -1.46 7.85 5.05
CA LYS A 84 -2.34 7.78 3.88
C LYS A 84 -1.76 6.82 2.84
N GLY A 85 -2.51 5.80 2.49
CA GLY A 85 -2.20 4.87 1.40
C GLY A 85 -2.69 5.36 0.05
N GLY A 86 -2.26 4.70 -1.01
CA GLY A 86 -2.67 5.03 -2.38
C GLY A 86 -2.28 3.97 -3.39
N TRP A 87 -2.77 4.17 -4.62
CA TRP A 87 -2.48 3.32 -5.77
C TRP A 87 -1.97 4.16 -6.94
N ASP A 88 -0.84 3.75 -7.51
CA ASP A 88 -0.37 4.25 -8.79
C ASP A 88 -1.10 3.52 -9.91
N THR A 89 -1.87 4.26 -10.69
CA THR A 89 -2.86 3.68 -11.60
C THR A 89 -2.71 4.16 -13.04
N HIS A 90 -1.58 4.78 -13.39
CA HIS A 90 -1.34 5.28 -14.74
C HIS A 90 0.14 5.24 -15.09
N GLY A 91 0.44 5.57 -16.35
CA GLY A 91 1.80 5.63 -16.88
C GLY A 91 2.32 4.32 -17.42
N LEU A 92 3.59 4.31 -17.75
CA LEU A 92 4.27 3.25 -18.50
C LEU A 92 4.12 1.84 -17.92
N PRO A 93 4.16 1.60 -16.59
CA PRO A 93 3.99 0.26 -16.06
C PRO A 93 2.62 -0.37 -16.39
N VAL A 94 1.56 0.44 -16.37
CA VAL A 94 0.21 -0.04 -16.73
C VAL A 94 0.12 -0.31 -18.22
N GLU A 95 0.62 0.62 -19.03
CA GLU A 95 0.62 0.51 -20.50
C GLU A 95 1.36 -0.74 -20.96
N LEU A 96 2.59 -0.97 -20.50
CA LEU A 96 3.39 -2.14 -20.87
C LEU A 96 2.73 -3.47 -20.51
N GLU A 97 2.04 -3.55 -19.38
CA GLU A 97 1.32 -4.78 -19.02
C GLU A 97 0.13 -5.03 -19.95
N VAL A 98 -0.63 -3.98 -20.31
CA VAL A 98 -1.76 -4.10 -21.25
C VAL A 98 -1.26 -4.38 -22.67
N GLU A 99 -0.19 -3.73 -23.13
CA GLU A 99 0.45 -4.03 -24.42
C GLU A 99 0.82 -5.52 -24.50
N LYS A 100 1.45 -6.05 -23.46
CA LYS A 100 1.83 -7.46 -23.38
C LYS A 100 0.60 -8.39 -23.46
N GLN A 101 -0.47 -8.05 -22.73
CA GLN A 101 -1.72 -8.84 -22.74
C GLN A 101 -2.41 -8.84 -24.11
N LEU A 102 -2.34 -7.70 -24.83
CA LEU A 102 -2.93 -7.54 -26.15
C LEU A 102 -2.00 -7.97 -27.30
N GLY A 103 -0.73 -8.29 -27.00
CA GLY A 103 0.27 -8.63 -28.03
C GLY A 103 0.69 -7.43 -28.89
N LEU A 104 0.53 -6.21 -28.37
CA LEU A 104 0.96 -4.98 -29.00
C LEU A 104 2.41 -4.66 -28.63
N SER A 105 3.17 -4.05 -29.55
CA SER A 105 4.58 -3.72 -29.32
C SER A 105 5.00 -2.35 -29.82
N GLN A 106 4.12 -1.65 -30.54
CA GLN A 106 4.43 -0.38 -31.14
C GLN A 106 3.27 0.61 -30.98
N LYS A 107 3.61 1.90 -30.85
CA LYS A 107 2.64 2.98 -30.75
C LYS A 107 1.58 2.97 -31.86
N LYS A 108 1.99 2.66 -33.10
CA LYS A 108 1.06 2.60 -34.25
C LYS A 108 0.02 1.48 -34.11
N GLU A 109 0.38 0.39 -33.43
CA GLU A 109 -0.56 -0.72 -33.17
C GLU A 109 -1.60 -0.29 -32.13
N ILE A 110 -1.21 0.48 -31.11
CA ILE A 110 -2.13 1.07 -30.12
C ILE A 110 -3.08 2.05 -30.80
N GLU A 111 -2.57 2.92 -31.67
CA GLU A 111 -3.39 3.86 -32.44
C GLU A 111 -4.41 3.12 -33.36
N SER A 112 -3.98 2.01 -33.98
CA SER A 112 -4.85 1.15 -34.81
C SER A 112 -5.87 0.36 -34.00
N PHE A 113 -5.50 -0.09 -32.79
CA PHE A 113 -6.39 -0.76 -31.83
C PHE A 113 -7.48 0.20 -31.32
N GLY A 114 -7.15 1.47 -31.20
CA GLY A 114 -8.02 2.52 -30.70
C GLY A 114 -7.61 2.99 -29.30
N VAL A 115 -7.21 4.25 -29.19
CA VAL A 115 -6.69 4.83 -27.93
C VAL A 115 -7.73 4.77 -26.80
N GLU A 116 -9.01 4.99 -27.10
CA GLU A 116 -10.09 4.92 -26.11
C GLU A 116 -10.23 3.52 -25.52
N GLU A 117 -10.26 2.50 -26.38
CA GLU A 117 -10.36 1.08 -25.94
C GLU A 117 -9.09 0.65 -25.18
N PHE A 118 -7.91 1.09 -25.61
CA PHE A 118 -6.65 0.84 -24.91
C PHE A 118 -6.68 1.46 -23.50
N ASN A 119 -7.08 2.71 -23.37
CA ASN A 119 -7.23 3.39 -22.08
C ASN A 119 -8.27 2.69 -21.18
N ARG A 120 -9.36 2.19 -21.75
CA ARG A 120 -10.33 1.41 -20.99
C ARG A 120 -9.71 0.14 -20.44
N ARG A 121 -8.93 -0.61 -21.25
CA ARG A 121 -8.18 -1.80 -20.82
C ARG A 121 -7.18 -1.47 -19.72
N CYS A 122 -6.47 -0.36 -19.84
CA CYS A 122 -5.56 0.11 -18.79
C CYS A 122 -6.31 0.31 -17.45
N ARG A 123 -7.44 1.01 -17.47
CA ARG A 123 -8.27 1.21 -16.26
C ARG A 123 -8.76 -0.09 -15.65
N ASP A 124 -9.21 -1.03 -16.47
CA ASP A 124 -9.70 -2.32 -16.01
C ASP A 124 -8.58 -3.16 -15.36
N SER A 125 -7.33 -2.99 -15.81
CA SER A 125 -6.18 -3.78 -15.36
C SER A 125 -5.58 -3.31 -14.03
N VAL A 126 -5.70 -2.02 -13.68
CA VAL A 126 -4.92 -1.41 -12.56
C VAL A 126 -5.22 -2.00 -11.19
N PHE A 127 -6.36 -2.60 -10.98
CA PHE A 127 -6.73 -3.22 -9.70
C PHE A 127 -6.72 -4.76 -9.71
N THR A 128 -6.13 -5.35 -10.75
CA THR A 128 -6.12 -6.82 -10.91
C THR A 128 -5.49 -7.54 -9.72
N TYR A 129 -4.44 -6.97 -9.13
CA TYR A 129 -3.67 -7.59 -8.05
C TYR A 129 -3.83 -6.89 -6.69
N VAL A 130 -4.84 -6.04 -6.53
CA VAL A 130 -5.07 -5.32 -5.25
C VAL A 130 -5.16 -6.26 -4.07
N GLN A 131 -5.90 -7.35 -4.19
CA GLN A 131 -6.07 -8.32 -3.10
C GLN A 131 -4.74 -8.96 -2.65
N GLU A 132 -3.84 -9.26 -3.59
CA GLU A 132 -2.51 -9.79 -3.29
C GLU A 132 -1.64 -8.74 -2.58
N TRP A 133 -1.75 -7.49 -2.98
CA TRP A 133 -1.08 -6.38 -2.34
C TRP A 133 -1.61 -6.11 -0.92
N GLU A 134 -2.91 -6.20 -0.71
CA GLU A 134 -3.54 -6.07 0.61
C GLU A 134 -3.11 -7.21 1.53
N LYS A 135 -3.16 -8.46 1.06
CA LYS A 135 -2.68 -9.64 1.80
C LYS A 135 -1.20 -9.50 2.20
N LEU A 136 -0.34 -9.06 1.26
CA LEU A 136 1.06 -8.82 1.57
C LEU A 136 1.20 -7.72 2.61
N THR A 137 0.50 -6.59 2.44
CA THR A 137 0.52 -5.44 3.36
C THR A 137 0.20 -5.87 4.78
N GLU A 138 -0.86 -6.66 4.94
CA GLU A 138 -1.24 -7.23 6.23
C GLU A 138 -0.20 -8.22 6.75
N ARG A 139 0.25 -9.16 5.90
CA ARG A 139 1.18 -10.23 6.29
C ARG A 139 2.52 -9.72 6.79
N ILE A 140 3.05 -8.65 6.19
CA ILE A 140 4.30 -7.99 6.62
C ILE A 140 4.08 -6.96 7.72
N ALA A 141 2.86 -6.84 8.22
CA ALA A 141 2.49 -5.88 9.26
C ALA A 141 2.81 -4.42 8.90
N TYR A 142 2.71 -4.05 7.64
CA TYR A 142 2.93 -2.68 7.20
C TYR A 142 1.71 -1.82 7.54
N TRP A 143 1.89 -0.87 8.46
CA TRP A 143 0.81 -0.01 8.93
C TRP A 143 0.60 1.18 8.00
N VAL A 144 -0.43 1.07 7.18
CA VAL A 144 -0.87 2.13 6.25
C VAL A 144 -2.40 2.14 6.19
N ASP A 145 -2.98 3.31 6.12
CA ASP A 145 -4.43 3.49 6.02
C ASP A 145 -4.87 3.41 4.55
N MET A 146 -5.58 2.32 4.24
CA MET A 146 -6.15 2.02 2.93
C MET A 146 -7.68 2.13 2.92
N THR A 147 -8.30 2.72 3.93
CA THR A 147 -9.77 2.90 3.98
C THR A 147 -10.26 3.84 2.90
N GLU A 148 -9.49 4.90 2.64
CA GLU A 148 -9.73 5.87 1.58
C GLU A 148 -8.41 6.15 0.84
N PRO A 149 -7.88 5.17 0.08
CA PRO A 149 -6.63 5.36 -0.62
C PRO A 149 -6.76 6.42 -1.70
N TYR A 150 -5.72 7.21 -1.93
CA TYR A 150 -5.72 8.06 -3.12
C TYR A 150 -5.37 7.25 -4.35
N VAL A 151 -6.02 7.55 -5.46
CA VAL A 151 -5.86 6.83 -6.73
C VAL A 151 -5.46 7.84 -7.80
N THR A 152 -4.31 7.63 -8.42
CA THR A 152 -3.66 8.68 -9.22
C THR A 152 -4.39 9.04 -10.51
N TYR A 153 -5.31 8.22 -11.03
CA TYR A 153 -6.14 8.58 -12.18
C TYR A 153 -7.45 9.31 -11.80
N GLU A 154 -7.79 9.39 -10.52
CA GLU A 154 -9.02 10.06 -10.08
C GLU A 154 -8.94 11.58 -10.21
N ALA A 155 -10.08 12.19 -10.47
CA ALA A 155 -10.19 13.63 -10.71
C ALA A 155 -9.65 14.46 -9.54
N ASN A 156 -9.93 14.07 -8.30
CA ASN A 156 -9.46 14.75 -7.09
C ASN A 156 -7.93 14.80 -6.99
N TYR A 157 -7.25 13.72 -7.38
CA TYR A 157 -5.80 13.68 -7.43
C TYR A 157 -5.26 14.57 -8.56
N VAL A 158 -5.85 14.47 -9.75
CA VAL A 158 -5.48 15.27 -10.92
C VAL A 158 -5.70 16.77 -10.64
N GLU A 159 -6.82 17.16 -10.03
CA GLU A 159 -7.09 18.53 -9.63
C GLU A 159 -6.05 19.05 -8.62
N SER A 160 -5.64 18.23 -7.66
CA SER A 160 -4.58 18.58 -6.71
C SER A 160 -3.24 18.84 -7.40
N CYS A 161 -2.89 18.02 -8.40
CA CYS A 161 -1.69 18.25 -9.22
C CYS A 161 -1.79 19.55 -10.01
N TRP A 162 -2.91 19.82 -10.65
CA TRP A 162 -3.13 21.07 -11.38
C TRP A 162 -3.09 22.30 -10.49
N TRP A 163 -3.58 22.19 -9.25
CA TRP A 163 -3.49 23.28 -8.28
C TRP A 163 -2.03 23.64 -7.95
N ILE A 164 -1.13 22.65 -7.89
CA ILE A 164 0.30 22.89 -7.66
C ILE A 164 0.96 23.62 -8.86
N PHE A 165 0.49 23.38 -10.07
CA PHE A 165 1.02 24.02 -11.27
C PHE A 165 0.60 25.48 -11.46
N LYS A 166 -0.42 25.96 -10.77
CA LYS A 166 -0.87 27.35 -10.79
C LYS A 166 0.03 28.25 -9.97
#